data_87302215ce2a95d0dfa14a9b96e8258e
#
_entry.id   87302215ce2a95d0dfa14a9b96e8258e
#
_cell.length_a   1.000
_cell.length_b   1.000
_cell.length_c   1.000
_cell.angle_alpha   90.00
_cell.angle_beta   90.00
_cell.angle_gamma   90.00
#
_symmetry.space_group_name_H-M   'P 1'
#
loop_
_entity.id
_entity.type
_entity.pdbx_description
1 polymer ?
#
loop_
_entity_poly.entity_id
_entity_poly.type
_entity_poly.pdbx_seq_one_letter_code
_entity_poly.pdbx_strand_id
1 'polypeptide(L)'
;IVALVYLLIQPKTSNELFKFFYEFAAIPCELFLNTPISGTQFYGNDCSLLGSDLVFPNKNLFISILFSNFFHANFVHILGNLWSFWIFGNNVEDKLGKTKFSIFLLLIAFLSIGVHTIINFDSLIPVVGASGIVSGIMGAYVYLFPNAKLLVLVPFGILFPTTIKARTFMYFWFISQIFIAIGSSNISWEAHIGGFILGYLIIKLSRYKRNNF
;
A
#
# COMPACT_ATOMS: atom_id res chain seq x y z
N ILE A 1 -7.35 14.11 -1.50
CA ILE A 1 -8.48 13.14 -1.40
C ILE A 1 -8.27 12.21 -0.20
N VAL A 2 -7.14 11.49 -0.08
CA VAL A 2 -6.88 10.51 1.03
C VAL A 2 -7.13 11.14 2.41
N ALA A 3 -6.58 12.33 2.68
CA ALA A 3 -6.80 13.02 3.95
C ALA A 3 -8.28 13.36 4.20
N LEU A 4 -9.03 13.74 3.16
CA LEU A 4 -10.46 14.04 3.29
C LEU A 4 -11.28 12.77 3.59
N VAL A 5 -10.97 11.64 2.95
CA VAL A 5 -11.60 10.35 3.26
C VAL A 5 -11.34 9.97 4.71
N TYR A 6 -10.09 10.05 5.17
CA TYR A 6 -9.72 9.75 6.55
C TYR A 6 -10.44 10.64 7.57
N LEU A 7 -10.54 11.95 7.31
CA LEU A 7 -11.10 12.90 8.27
C LEU A 7 -12.63 12.92 8.29
N LEU A 8 -13.28 12.80 7.12
CA LEU A 8 -14.71 13.08 6.94
C LEU A 8 -15.56 11.82 6.71
N ILE A 9 -15.01 10.75 6.18
CA ILE A 9 -15.77 9.56 5.78
C ILE A 9 -15.48 8.38 6.71
N GLN A 10 -14.21 8.14 7.03
CA GLN A 10 -13.79 6.98 7.81
C GLN A 10 -14.23 7.12 9.28
N PRO A 11 -14.96 6.14 9.85
CA PRO A 11 -15.38 6.14 11.25
C PRO A 11 -14.21 6.25 12.23
N LYS A 12 -14.49 6.78 13.44
CA LYS A 12 -13.46 7.01 14.48
C LYS A 12 -13.56 6.04 15.65
N THR A 13 -14.70 5.38 15.83
CA THR A 13 -14.86 4.35 16.85
C THR A 13 -14.35 3.02 16.33
N SER A 14 -13.73 2.22 17.18
CA SER A 14 -13.11 0.94 16.77
C SER A 14 -14.10 -0.03 16.13
N ASN A 15 -15.32 -0.13 16.68
CA ASN A 15 -16.34 -1.07 16.17
C ASN A 15 -16.87 -0.65 14.79
N GLU A 16 -17.17 0.63 14.59
CA GLU A 16 -17.63 1.14 13.29
C GLU A 16 -16.52 1.08 12.26
N LEU A 17 -15.28 1.38 12.65
CA LEU A 17 -14.12 1.30 11.78
C LEU A 17 -13.87 -0.13 11.30
N PHE A 18 -13.98 -1.11 12.19
CA PHE A 18 -13.89 -2.52 11.87
C PHE A 18 -14.93 -2.92 10.81
N LYS A 19 -16.21 -2.63 11.07
CA LYS A 19 -17.31 -2.90 10.12
C LYS A 19 -17.08 -2.21 8.78
N PHE A 20 -16.66 -0.93 8.80
CA PHE A 20 -16.38 -0.14 7.62
C PHE A 20 -15.28 -0.77 6.74
N PHE A 21 -14.20 -1.27 7.35
CA PHE A 21 -13.15 -1.93 6.57
C PHE A 21 -13.63 -3.24 5.94
N TYR A 22 -14.41 -4.03 6.65
CA TYR A 22 -14.98 -5.27 6.09
C TYR A 22 -15.97 -4.99 4.95
N GLU A 23 -16.71 -3.91 5.02
CA GLU A 23 -17.70 -3.53 4.01
C GLU A 23 -17.03 -2.95 2.74
N PHE A 24 -16.01 -2.10 2.90
CA PHE A 24 -15.49 -1.31 1.78
C PHE A 24 -14.05 -1.64 1.35
N ALA A 25 -13.23 -2.25 2.18
CA ALA A 25 -11.86 -2.59 1.82
C ALA A 25 -11.75 -3.97 1.18
N ALA A 26 -10.70 -4.19 0.43
CA ALA A 26 -10.37 -5.46 -0.18
C ALA A 26 -9.97 -6.49 0.88
N ILE A 27 -10.50 -7.70 0.76
CA ILE A 27 -10.16 -8.85 1.60
C ILE A 27 -9.61 -9.93 0.67
N PRO A 28 -8.39 -10.45 0.91
CA PRO A 28 -7.76 -11.42 0.01
C PRO A 28 -8.63 -12.64 -0.30
N CYS A 29 -9.27 -13.24 0.70
CA CYS A 29 -10.18 -14.36 0.53
C CYS A 29 -11.32 -14.05 -0.44
N GLU A 30 -11.96 -12.87 -0.32
CA GLU A 30 -13.02 -12.43 -1.24
C GLU A 30 -12.53 -12.29 -2.68
N LEU A 31 -11.35 -11.68 -2.85
CA LEU A 31 -10.75 -11.48 -4.17
C LEU A 31 -10.35 -12.80 -4.82
N PHE A 32 -9.85 -13.74 -4.03
CA PHE A 32 -9.44 -15.05 -4.52
C PHE A 32 -10.64 -15.92 -4.92
N LEU A 33 -11.69 -15.94 -4.08
CA LEU A 33 -12.93 -16.69 -4.33
C LEU A 33 -13.88 -15.97 -5.29
N ASN A 34 -13.61 -14.69 -5.59
CA ASN A 34 -14.49 -13.81 -6.36
C ASN A 34 -15.92 -13.73 -5.80
N THR A 35 -16.04 -13.73 -4.47
CA THR A 35 -17.32 -13.62 -3.74
C THR A 35 -17.11 -12.93 -2.40
N PRO A 36 -18.06 -12.08 -1.94
CA PRO A 36 -18.01 -11.55 -0.58
C PRO A 36 -18.00 -12.66 0.46
N ILE A 37 -17.35 -12.44 1.61
CA ILE A 37 -17.29 -13.42 2.69
C ILE A 37 -18.68 -13.69 3.27
N SER A 38 -18.91 -14.95 3.64
CA SER A 38 -20.07 -15.39 4.39
C SER A 38 -19.88 -15.21 5.91
N GLY A 39 -20.97 -15.20 6.67
CA GLY A 39 -20.92 -15.23 8.13
C GLY A 39 -20.20 -16.47 8.64
N THR A 40 -20.38 -17.61 7.97
CA THR A 40 -19.67 -18.86 8.30
C THR A 40 -18.16 -18.71 8.21
N GLN A 41 -17.64 -18.09 7.14
CA GLN A 41 -16.20 -17.80 7.00
C GLN A 41 -15.74 -16.79 8.05
N PHE A 42 -16.51 -15.72 8.23
CA PHE A 42 -16.16 -14.64 9.14
C PHE A 42 -16.06 -15.10 10.60
N TYR A 43 -17.12 -15.79 11.11
CA TYR A 43 -17.14 -16.27 12.50
C TYR A 43 -16.25 -17.49 12.72
N GLY A 44 -16.07 -18.34 11.69
CA GLY A 44 -15.16 -19.47 11.72
C GLY A 44 -13.69 -19.09 11.55
N ASN A 45 -13.41 -17.83 11.15
CA ASN A 45 -12.07 -17.32 10.82
C ASN A 45 -11.29 -18.22 9.83
N ASP A 46 -12.00 -18.76 8.85
CA ASP A 46 -11.45 -19.69 7.86
C ASP A 46 -12.08 -19.45 6.48
N CYS A 47 -11.26 -19.10 5.51
CA CYS A 47 -11.68 -18.83 4.13
C CYS A 47 -12.29 -20.05 3.43
N SER A 48 -11.97 -21.26 3.84
CA SER A 48 -12.49 -22.51 3.26
C SER A 48 -13.92 -22.84 3.64
N LEU A 49 -14.45 -22.23 4.72
CA LEU A 49 -15.80 -22.47 5.24
C LEU A 49 -16.86 -21.72 4.42
N LEU A 50 -17.18 -22.23 3.23
CA LEU A 50 -18.16 -21.60 2.35
C LEU A 50 -19.56 -21.61 2.96
N GLY A 51 -20.27 -20.48 2.89
CA GLY A 51 -21.64 -20.30 3.34
C GLY A 51 -22.45 -19.43 2.37
N SER A 52 -23.76 -19.51 2.43
CA SER A 52 -24.67 -18.69 1.61
C SER A 52 -25.09 -17.38 2.29
N ASP A 53 -24.74 -17.20 3.55
CA ASP A 53 -25.08 -16.07 4.42
C ASP A 53 -24.06 -14.92 4.28
N LEU A 54 -24.01 -14.30 3.11
CA LEU A 54 -23.04 -13.25 2.82
C LEU A 54 -23.18 -12.06 3.78
N VAL A 55 -22.06 -11.62 4.38
CA VAL A 55 -22.04 -10.49 5.35
C VAL A 55 -22.34 -9.16 4.66
N PHE A 56 -21.77 -8.94 3.48
CA PHE A 56 -21.99 -7.75 2.65
C PHE A 56 -22.30 -8.15 1.21
N PRO A 57 -23.53 -8.62 0.89
CA PRO A 57 -23.85 -9.23 -0.41
C PRO A 57 -23.70 -8.28 -1.60
N ASN A 58 -23.81 -6.97 -1.37
CA ASN A 58 -23.69 -5.94 -2.42
C ASN A 58 -22.28 -5.37 -2.56
N LYS A 59 -21.29 -5.92 -1.86
CA LYS A 59 -19.89 -5.45 -1.94
C LYS A 59 -19.33 -5.67 -3.33
N ASN A 60 -18.82 -4.58 -3.94
CA ASN A 60 -18.12 -4.67 -5.22
C ASN A 60 -16.63 -4.90 -4.98
N LEU A 61 -16.16 -6.12 -5.25
CA LEU A 61 -14.79 -6.54 -4.97
C LEU A 61 -13.74 -5.75 -5.77
N PHE A 62 -14.04 -5.38 -7.01
CA PHE A 62 -13.12 -4.59 -7.81
C PHE A 62 -12.98 -3.15 -7.28
N ILE A 63 -14.09 -2.53 -6.87
CA ILE A 63 -14.09 -1.19 -6.27
C ILE A 63 -13.41 -1.22 -4.89
N SER A 64 -13.53 -2.31 -4.13
CA SER A 64 -12.90 -2.44 -2.82
C SER A 64 -11.36 -2.38 -2.90
N ILE A 65 -10.75 -2.88 -3.98
CA ILE A 65 -9.30 -2.73 -4.23
C ILE A 65 -8.93 -1.25 -4.32
N LEU A 66 -9.70 -0.46 -5.05
CA LEU A 66 -9.44 0.97 -5.18
C LEU A 66 -9.61 1.69 -3.84
N PHE A 67 -10.71 1.42 -3.13
CA PHE A 67 -11.05 2.07 -1.87
C PHE A 67 -10.06 1.76 -0.74
N SER A 68 -9.53 0.54 -0.69
CA SER A 68 -8.48 0.13 0.25
C SER A 68 -7.32 1.12 0.33
N ASN A 69 -6.95 1.71 -0.79
CA ASN A 69 -5.83 2.67 -0.85
C ASN A 69 -6.14 4.03 -0.22
N PHE A 70 -7.40 4.33 0.07
CA PHE A 70 -7.82 5.58 0.71
C PHE A 70 -8.03 5.44 2.22
N PHE A 71 -8.20 4.22 2.74
CA PHE A 71 -8.44 3.94 4.14
C PHE A 71 -7.14 3.76 4.91
N HIS A 72 -7.14 4.12 6.20
CA HIS A 72 -5.95 4.02 7.03
C HIS A 72 -6.32 3.58 8.45
N ALA A 73 -5.56 2.65 9.03
CA ALA A 73 -5.83 2.10 10.35
C ALA A 73 -5.72 3.15 11.48
N ASN A 74 -4.81 4.13 11.33
CA ASN A 74 -4.60 5.17 12.33
C ASN A 74 -3.92 6.42 11.74
N PHE A 75 -3.80 7.46 12.57
CA PHE A 75 -3.21 8.74 12.15
C PHE A 75 -1.73 8.64 11.75
N VAL A 76 -0.94 7.85 12.45
CA VAL A 76 0.49 7.67 12.11
C VAL A 76 0.63 7.00 10.75
N HIS A 77 -0.22 6.03 10.45
CA HIS A 77 -0.23 5.33 9.17
C HIS A 77 -0.53 6.28 8.00
N ILE A 78 -1.58 7.11 8.10
CA ILE A 78 -1.88 8.08 7.03
C ILE A 78 -0.79 9.15 6.92
N LEU A 79 -0.27 9.65 8.04
CA LEU A 79 0.79 10.66 8.03
C LEU A 79 2.05 10.14 7.32
N GLY A 80 2.48 8.91 7.61
CA GLY A 80 3.62 8.27 6.96
C GLY A 80 3.42 8.12 5.46
N ASN A 81 2.22 7.70 5.02
CA ASN A 81 1.89 7.58 3.60
C ASN A 81 1.89 8.93 2.89
N LEU A 82 1.24 9.94 3.45
CA LEU A 82 1.19 11.29 2.84
C LEU A 82 2.56 11.95 2.80
N TRP A 83 3.36 11.78 3.85
CA TRP A 83 4.72 12.30 3.92
C TRP A 83 5.62 11.67 2.85
N SER A 84 5.60 10.34 2.75
CA SER A 84 6.38 9.61 1.75
C SER A 84 5.92 9.91 0.32
N PHE A 85 4.60 9.99 0.12
CA PHE A 85 4.03 10.40 -1.16
C PHE A 85 4.51 11.81 -1.57
N TRP A 86 4.52 12.75 -0.66
CA TRP A 86 4.97 14.11 -0.92
C TRP A 86 6.46 14.18 -1.28
N ILE A 87 7.33 13.44 -0.57
CA ILE A 87 8.77 13.44 -0.84
C ILE A 87 9.10 12.83 -2.20
N PHE A 88 8.50 11.69 -2.53
CA PHE A 88 8.88 10.91 -3.71
C PHE A 88 7.96 11.15 -4.90
N GLY A 89 6.68 11.36 -4.66
CA GLY A 89 5.63 11.42 -5.68
C GLY A 89 5.82 12.61 -6.64
N ASN A 90 6.06 13.81 -6.11
CA ASN A 90 6.23 15.01 -6.92
C ASN A 90 7.32 14.84 -8.00
N ASN A 91 8.47 14.29 -7.63
CA ASN A 91 9.59 14.08 -8.56
C ASN A 91 9.27 13.02 -9.64
N VAL A 92 8.52 11.99 -9.27
CA VAL A 92 8.07 10.96 -10.22
C VAL A 92 7.01 11.53 -11.15
N GLU A 93 6.05 12.32 -10.62
CA GLU A 93 5.03 13.02 -11.41
C GLU A 93 5.66 13.97 -12.41
N ASP A 94 6.62 14.81 -12.00
CA ASP A 94 7.35 15.74 -12.88
C ASP A 94 8.05 15.00 -14.04
N LYS A 95 8.55 13.80 -13.78
CA LYS A 95 9.23 13.00 -14.80
C LYS A 95 8.27 12.30 -15.76
N LEU A 96 7.13 11.83 -15.28
CA LEU A 96 6.13 11.10 -16.07
C LEU A 96 5.10 12.02 -16.75
N GLY A 97 4.85 13.17 -16.14
CA GLY A 97 3.69 14.02 -16.42
C GLY A 97 2.41 13.49 -15.76
N LYS A 98 1.47 14.38 -15.48
CA LYS A 98 0.25 14.10 -14.69
C LYS A 98 -0.53 12.86 -15.14
N THR A 99 -0.80 12.77 -16.44
CA THR A 99 -1.63 11.67 -16.99
C THR A 99 -0.97 10.30 -16.78
N LYS A 100 0.31 10.16 -17.15
CA LYS A 100 1.01 8.88 -16.99
C LYS A 100 1.25 8.54 -15.52
N PHE A 101 1.49 9.54 -14.67
CA PHE A 101 1.59 9.35 -13.23
C PHE A 101 0.27 8.83 -12.65
N SER A 102 -0.88 9.42 -13.03
CA SER A 102 -2.19 8.92 -12.58
C SER A 102 -2.46 7.47 -13.00
N ILE A 103 -2.13 7.11 -14.25
CA ILE A 103 -2.24 5.72 -14.73
C ILE A 103 -1.30 4.81 -13.93
N PHE A 104 -0.06 5.25 -13.68
CA PHE A 104 0.92 4.52 -12.87
C PHE A 104 0.39 4.26 -11.45
N LEU A 105 -0.19 5.27 -10.78
CA LEU A 105 -0.78 5.11 -9.46
C LEU A 105 -1.90 4.08 -9.45
N LEU A 106 -2.81 4.13 -10.43
CA LEU A 106 -3.90 3.16 -10.57
C LEU A 106 -3.37 1.75 -10.79
N LEU A 107 -2.40 1.57 -11.68
CA LEU A 107 -1.78 0.26 -11.91
C LEU A 107 -1.16 -0.30 -10.63
N ILE A 108 -0.38 0.51 -9.91
CA ILE A 108 0.26 0.06 -8.65
C ILE A 108 -0.79 -0.23 -7.58
N ALA A 109 -1.89 0.54 -7.49
CA ALA A 109 -2.97 0.28 -6.55
C ALA A 109 -3.52 -1.14 -6.68
N PHE A 110 -3.82 -1.56 -7.90
CA PHE A 110 -4.34 -2.92 -8.17
C PHE A 110 -3.26 -3.99 -8.03
N LEU A 111 -2.09 -3.75 -8.58
CA LEU A 111 -1.02 -4.75 -8.63
C LEU A 111 -0.44 -5.05 -7.24
N SER A 112 -0.26 -4.04 -6.37
CA SER A 112 0.28 -4.26 -5.01
C SER A 112 -0.67 -5.07 -4.14
N ILE A 113 -1.97 -4.78 -4.19
CA ILE A 113 -3.00 -5.58 -3.50
C ILE A 113 -3.09 -6.97 -4.13
N GLY A 114 -2.98 -7.08 -5.46
CA GLY A 114 -2.93 -8.37 -6.15
C GLY A 114 -1.78 -9.26 -5.68
N VAL A 115 -0.57 -8.72 -5.52
CA VAL A 115 0.59 -9.47 -4.96
C VAL A 115 0.28 -9.94 -3.54
N HIS A 116 -0.26 -9.07 -2.68
CA HIS A 116 -0.64 -9.45 -1.32
C HIS A 116 -1.70 -10.56 -1.32
N THR A 117 -2.73 -10.42 -2.16
CA THR A 117 -3.81 -11.43 -2.29
C THR A 117 -3.29 -12.79 -2.75
N ILE A 118 -2.36 -12.83 -3.70
CA ILE A 118 -1.79 -14.11 -4.18
C ILE A 118 -1.00 -14.83 -3.09
N ILE A 119 -0.30 -14.08 -2.24
CA ILE A 119 0.53 -14.65 -1.17
C ILE A 119 -0.34 -15.05 0.03
N ASN A 120 -1.38 -14.28 0.34
CA ASN A 120 -2.27 -14.45 1.50
C ASN A 120 -3.72 -14.72 1.06
N PHE A 121 -3.91 -15.60 0.08
CA PHE A 121 -5.20 -15.84 -0.59
C PHE A 121 -6.32 -16.28 0.36
N ASP A 122 -6.00 -16.84 1.51
CA ASP A 122 -6.92 -17.30 2.55
C ASP A 122 -7.15 -16.27 3.67
N SER A 123 -6.49 -15.12 3.62
CA SER A 123 -6.62 -14.08 4.65
C SER A 123 -8.01 -13.44 4.62
N LEU A 124 -8.64 -13.36 5.79
CA LEU A 124 -9.90 -12.64 6.03
C LEU A 124 -9.66 -11.20 6.52
N ILE A 125 -8.41 -10.75 6.62
CA ILE A 125 -8.08 -9.42 7.14
C ILE A 125 -8.19 -8.39 6.00
N PRO A 126 -8.99 -7.30 6.18
CA PRO A 126 -9.08 -6.23 5.20
C PRO A 126 -7.73 -5.52 4.97
N VAL A 127 -7.36 -5.32 3.72
CA VAL A 127 -6.15 -4.57 3.33
C VAL A 127 -6.47 -3.08 3.27
N VAL A 128 -5.76 -2.25 4.01
CA VAL A 128 -5.98 -0.81 4.04
C VAL A 128 -4.66 -0.02 4.01
N GLY A 129 -4.64 1.08 3.30
CA GLY A 129 -3.52 2.00 3.22
C GLY A 129 -3.00 2.24 1.80
N ALA A 130 -2.55 3.48 1.56
CA ALA A 130 -1.89 3.87 0.31
C ALA A 130 -0.45 3.33 0.20
N SER A 131 0.02 2.57 1.17
CA SER A 131 1.43 2.18 1.31
C SER A 131 1.95 1.32 0.15
N GLY A 132 1.10 0.50 -0.48
CA GLY A 132 1.44 -0.22 -1.71
C GLY A 132 1.75 0.73 -2.87
N ILE A 133 0.91 1.77 -3.06
CA ILE A 133 1.14 2.84 -4.05
C ILE A 133 2.42 3.61 -3.72
N VAL A 134 2.59 4.03 -2.47
CA VAL A 134 3.78 4.76 -2.00
C VAL A 134 5.05 3.95 -2.25
N SER A 135 5.02 2.67 -1.96
CA SER A 135 6.14 1.75 -2.24
C SER A 135 6.45 1.67 -3.74
N GLY A 136 5.42 1.64 -4.59
CA GLY A 136 5.58 1.70 -6.04
C GLY A 136 6.23 3.00 -6.51
N ILE A 137 5.82 4.14 -5.95
CA ILE A 137 6.46 5.45 -6.19
C ILE A 137 7.94 5.41 -5.77
N MET A 138 8.26 4.84 -4.61
CA MET A 138 9.64 4.70 -4.11
C MET A 138 10.48 3.82 -5.05
N GLY A 139 9.91 2.73 -5.58
CA GLY A 139 10.55 1.88 -6.60
C GLY A 139 10.83 2.64 -7.90
N ALA A 140 9.85 3.41 -8.39
CA ALA A 140 10.00 4.30 -9.54
C ALA A 140 11.07 5.37 -9.28
N TYR A 141 11.05 6.00 -8.11
CA TYR A 141 11.97 7.05 -7.70
C TYR A 141 13.43 6.55 -7.69
N VAL A 142 13.71 5.41 -7.09
CA VAL A 142 15.10 4.90 -7.03
C VAL A 142 15.61 4.50 -8.40
N TYR A 143 14.74 4.08 -9.31
CA TYR A 143 15.16 3.87 -10.71
C TYR A 143 15.52 5.18 -11.40
N LEU A 144 14.69 6.22 -11.27
CA LEU A 144 14.87 7.51 -11.95
C LEU A 144 16.00 8.34 -11.34
N PHE A 145 16.13 8.33 -10.01
CA PHE A 145 16.99 9.22 -9.23
C PHE A 145 17.87 8.49 -8.21
N PRO A 146 18.67 7.48 -8.60
CA PRO A 146 19.37 6.61 -7.65
C PRO A 146 20.40 7.32 -6.77
N ASN A 147 20.96 8.44 -7.25
CA ASN A 147 21.98 9.23 -6.57
C ASN A 147 21.44 10.51 -5.91
N ALA A 148 20.14 10.78 -6.02
CA ALA A 148 19.53 11.93 -5.33
C ALA A 148 19.80 11.86 -3.82
N LYS A 149 20.14 13.00 -3.23
CA LYS A 149 20.40 13.11 -1.78
C LYS A 149 19.11 13.33 -1.05
N LEU A 150 18.81 12.45 -0.10
CA LEU A 150 17.65 12.55 0.80
C LEU A 150 18.17 13.03 2.17
N LEU A 151 17.54 14.08 2.71
CA LEU A 151 17.75 14.48 4.10
C LEU A 151 17.00 13.50 5.01
N VAL A 152 17.72 12.84 5.88
CA VAL A 152 17.17 11.86 6.84
C VAL A 152 17.57 12.23 8.26
N LEU A 153 16.71 11.91 9.21
CA LEU A 153 16.99 12.01 10.65
C LEU A 153 17.39 10.63 11.15
N VAL A 154 18.63 10.50 11.58
CA VAL A 154 19.15 9.22 12.10
C VAL A 154 19.12 9.24 13.62
N PRO A 155 18.45 8.25 14.28
CA PRO A 155 18.33 8.20 15.73
C PRO A 155 19.59 7.54 16.34
N PHE A 156 20.54 8.38 16.81
CA PHE A 156 21.67 7.96 17.65
C PHE A 156 21.63 8.71 18.98
N GLY A 157 20.61 8.41 19.81
CA GLY A 157 20.41 9.12 21.09
C GLY A 157 19.89 10.56 20.96
N ILE A 158 20.33 11.27 19.93
CA ILE A 158 19.83 12.57 19.45
C ILE A 158 19.55 12.41 17.96
N LEU A 159 18.51 13.10 17.43
CA LEU A 159 18.21 13.08 15.99
C LEU A 159 19.21 13.94 15.24
N PHE A 160 20.10 13.32 14.46
CA PHE A 160 21.03 14.02 13.60
C PHE A 160 20.53 14.09 12.15
N PRO A 161 20.39 15.30 11.58
CA PRO A 161 20.12 15.44 10.17
C PRO A 161 21.38 15.05 9.36
N THR A 162 21.21 14.12 8.43
CA THR A 162 22.27 13.71 7.51
C THR A 162 21.70 13.49 6.12
N THR A 163 22.55 13.43 5.11
CA THR A 163 22.12 13.17 3.75
C THR A 163 22.66 11.83 3.27
N ILE A 164 21.75 11.01 2.76
CA ILE A 164 22.10 9.72 2.14
C ILE A 164 21.56 9.65 0.72
N LYS A 165 22.17 8.82 -0.11
CA LYS A 165 21.67 8.60 -1.47
C LYS A 165 20.35 7.83 -1.44
N ALA A 166 19.44 8.15 -2.38
CA ALA A 166 18.14 7.48 -2.48
C ALA A 166 18.29 5.95 -2.54
N ARG A 167 19.21 5.41 -3.32
CA ARG A 167 19.47 3.96 -3.38
C ARG A 167 19.85 3.36 -2.03
N THR A 168 20.62 4.08 -1.21
CA THR A 168 21.01 3.63 0.14
C THR A 168 19.81 3.64 1.08
N PHE A 169 19.00 4.72 1.04
CA PHE A 169 17.77 4.80 1.81
C PHE A 169 16.81 3.65 1.46
N MET A 170 16.57 3.42 0.16
CA MET A 170 15.66 2.37 -0.30
C MET A 170 16.16 0.97 0.02
N TYR A 171 17.48 0.75 0.05
CA TYR A 171 18.06 -0.52 0.50
C TYR A 171 17.71 -0.80 1.96
N PHE A 172 17.90 0.15 2.87
CA PHE A 172 17.54 -0.02 4.26
C PHE A 172 16.02 -0.14 4.47
N TRP A 173 15.24 0.65 3.74
CA TRP A 173 13.80 0.53 3.76
C TRP A 173 13.34 -0.87 3.32
N PHE A 174 13.89 -1.40 2.23
CA PHE A 174 13.54 -2.74 1.73
C PHE A 174 13.90 -3.83 2.73
N ILE A 175 15.08 -3.75 3.36
CA ILE A 175 15.48 -4.68 4.42
C ILE A 175 14.53 -4.57 5.61
N SER A 176 14.09 -3.38 6.00
CA SER A 176 13.13 -3.22 7.10
C SER A 176 11.83 -3.97 6.88
N GLN A 177 11.38 -4.13 5.62
CA GLN A 177 10.18 -4.92 5.31
C GLN A 177 10.35 -6.40 5.65
N ILE A 178 11.56 -6.96 5.55
CA ILE A 178 11.86 -8.34 5.95
C ILE A 178 11.70 -8.50 7.47
N PHE A 179 12.18 -7.52 8.26
CA PHE A 179 11.99 -7.54 9.72
C PHE A 179 10.53 -7.39 10.11
N ILE A 180 9.76 -6.57 9.39
CA ILE A 180 8.32 -6.44 9.57
C ILE A 180 7.62 -7.78 9.27
N ALA A 181 8.00 -8.46 8.19
CA ALA A 181 7.47 -9.77 7.83
C ALA A 181 7.64 -10.83 8.94
N ILE A 182 8.76 -10.76 9.68
CA ILE A 182 9.05 -11.71 10.76
C ILE A 182 8.31 -11.32 12.06
N GLY A 183 8.11 -10.03 12.31
CA GLY A 183 7.66 -9.50 13.60
C GLY A 183 6.20 -9.07 13.71
N SER A 184 5.47 -8.91 12.61
CA SER A 184 4.12 -8.31 12.62
C SER A 184 3.19 -8.96 11.59
N SER A 185 2.08 -9.53 12.07
CA SER A 185 1.01 -10.08 11.23
C SER A 185 0.05 -9.02 10.65
N ASN A 186 0.14 -7.76 11.10
CA ASN A 186 -0.85 -6.72 10.80
C ASN A 186 -0.42 -5.72 9.71
N ILE A 187 0.73 -5.92 9.09
CA ILE A 187 1.25 -5.03 8.03
C ILE A 187 1.39 -5.85 6.75
N SER A 188 0.73 -5.42 5.68
CA SER A 188 0.78 -6.04 4.36
C SER A 188 2.13 -5.76 3.67
N TRP A 189 3.22 -6.31 4.24
CA TRP A 189 4.58 -6.12 3.73
C TRP A 189 4.74 -6.65 2.30
N GLU A 190 3.96 -7.64 1.90
CA GLU A 190 3.93 -8.20 0.55
C GLU A 190 3.45 -7.16 -0.46
N ALA A 191 2.41 -6.37 -0.09
CA ALA A 191 1.96 -5.25 -0.91
C ALA A 191 3.03 -4.16 -1.04
N HIS A 192 3.84 -3.96 0.01
CA HIS A 192 4.95 -2.99 -0.02
C HIS A 192 6.07 -3.46 -0.94
N ILE A 193 6.56 -4.68 -0.76
CA ILE A 193 7.62 -5.25 -1.61
C ILE A 193 7.14 -5.39 -3.05
N GLY A 194 5.92 -5.92 -3.24
CA GLY A 194 5.31 -6.05 -4.56
C GLY A 194 5.16 -4.70 -5.26
N GLY A 195 4.60 -3.71 -4.57
CA GLY A 195 4.48 -2.34 -5.07
C GLY A 195 5.83 -1.75 -5.49
N PHE A 196 6.85 -1.86 -4.63
CA PHE A 196 8.20 -1.36 -4.90
C PHE A 196 8.83 -2.00 -6.16
N ILE A 197 8.82 -3.33 -6.23
CA ILE A 197 9.39 -4.07 -7.37
C ILE A 197 8.65 -3.72 -8.66
N LEU A 198 7.32 -3.71 -8.62
CA LEU A 198 6.49 -3.39 -9.79
C LEU A 198 6.68 -1.95 -10.23
N GLY A 199 6.73 -0.99 -9.31
CA GLY A 199 7.01 0.41 -9.62
C GLY A 199 8.36 0.60 -10.29
N TYR A 200 9.39 -0.05 -9.78
CA TYR A 200 10.73 -0.05 -10.39
C TYR A 200 10.70 -0.64 -11.81
N LEU A 201 10.06 -1.81 -11.98
CA LEU A 201 10.02 -2.51 -13.27
C LEU A 201 9.20 -1.76 -14.31
N ILE A 202 8.04 -1.22 -13.97
CA ILE A 202 7.19 -0.45 -14.89
C ILE A 202 7.99 0.72 -15.47
N ILE A 203 8.67 1.49 -14.63
CA ILE A 203 9.45 2.64 -15.10
C ILE A 203 10.67 2.21 -15.91
N LYS A 204 11.35 1.15 -15.49
CA LYS A 204 12.49 0.59 -16.23
C LYS A 204 12.09 0.12 -17.63
N LEU A 205 10.98 -0.60 -17.75
CA LEU A 205 10.46 -1.11 -19.03
C LEU A 205 9.91 0.01 -19.93
N SER A 206 9.39 1.07 -19.34
CA SER A 206 8.91 2.26 -20.05
C SER A 206 10.06 3.11 -20.65
N ARG A 207 11.32 2.68 -20.49
CA ARG A 207 12.54 3.32 -21.05
C ARG A 207 12.75 4.79 -20.67
N TYR A 208 12.23 5.22 -19.53
CA TYR A 208 12.55 6.54 -19.01
C TYR A 208 14.04 6.65 -18.69
N LYS A 209 14.65 7.76 -19.12
CA LYS A 209 16.08 8.01 -18.84
C LYS A 209 16.29 8.29 -17.35
N ARG A 210 17.29 7.64 -16.78
CA ARG A 210 17.79 7.92 -15.42
C ARG A 210 18.41 9.31 -15.37
N ASN A 211 18.20 10.00 -14.27
CA ASN A 211 18.97 11.19 -13.94
C ASN A 211 20.22 10.77 -13.16
N ASN A 212 21.38 11.02 -13.72
CA ASN A 212 22.68 10.64 -13.13
C ASN A 212 23.29 11.74 -12.25
N PHE A 213 22.41 12.56 -11.59
CA PHE A 213 22.90 13.58 -10.66
C PHE A 213 23.39 12.98 -9.35
#